data_e9d919b57e6f48b83baf08743a6b3d45
#
_entry.id   e9d919b57e6f48b83baf08743a6b3d45
#
_cell.length_a   1.000
_cell.length_b   1.000
_cell.length_c   1.000
_cell.angle_alpha   90.00
_cell.angle_beta   90.00
_cell.angle_gamma   90.00
#
_symmetry.space_group_name_H-M   'P 1'
#
loop_
_entity.id
_entity.type
_entity.pdbx_description
1 polymer ?
#
loop_
_entity_poly.entity_id
_entity_poly.type
_entity_poly.pdbx_seq_one_letter_code
_entity_poly.pdbx_strand_id
1 'polypeptide(L)'
;HEDALVRREAVSALSWLQQDQAITILAKTAETDTDDEVRRIATGGLAYSQSISTEVIQALQHSLTSESWQLRVEAALTIGKLHIVQLETPLIHALSDLYWQVRIAAVRSLGLLKSRLAVAHFSDNFNHEISNLRKEVALALGEIGTSEAQNLLEQHQNDSDPEVRKAIRIGLNQIGEVKYANQT
;
A
#
# COMPACT_ATOMS: atom_id res chain seq x y z
N HIS A 1 23.58 -18.39 -0.11
CA HIS A 1 24.87 -18.01 -0.69
C HIS A 1 25.43 -16.80 0.07
N GLU A 2 26.75 -16.68 0.23
CA GLU A 2 27.37 -15.58 0.96
C GLU A 2 27.23 -14.24 0.22
N ASP A 3 27.38 -14.26 -1.12
CA ASP A 3 27.25 -13.08 -1.96
C ASP A 3 25.78 -12.64 -2.08
N ALA A 4 25.51 -11.40 -1.69
CA ALA A 4 24.17 -10.80 -1.75
C ALA A 4 23.66 -10.65 -3.19
N LEU A 5 24.53 -10.40 -4.17
CA LEU A 5 24.12 -10.31 -5.58
C LEU A 5 23.54 -11.64 -6.08
N VAL A 6 24.19 -12.75 -5.73
CA VAL A 6 23.69 -14.09 -6.07
C VAL A 6 22.34 -14.35 -5.40
N ARG A 7 22.17 -13.93 -4.14
CA ARG A 7 20.89 -14.08 -3.43
C ARG A 7 19.79 -13.23 -4.06
N ARG A 8 20.09 -11.99 -4.49
CA ARG A 8 19.12 -11.11 -5.20
C ARG A 8 18.61 -11.76 -6.47
N GLU A 9 19.49 -12.29 -7.30
CA GLU A 9 19.11 -12.98 -8.54
C GLU A 9 18.28 -14.24 -8.25
N ALA A 10 18.69 -15.03 -7.26
CA ALA A 10 17.94 -16.22 -6.86
C ALA A 10 16.52 -15.90 -6.37
N VAL A 11 16.40 -14.85 -5.54
CA VAL A 11 15.10 -14.39 -5.02
C VAL A 11 14.21 -13.83 -6.15
N SER A 12 14.80 -13.07 -7.09
CA SER A 12 14.11 -12.60 -8.28
C SER A 12 13.57 -13.76 -9.11
N ALA A 13 14.39 -14.79 -9.34
CA ALA A 13 13.97 -15.99 -10.08
C ALA A 13 12.84 -16.74 -9.35
N LEU A 14 12.93 -16.89 -8.01
CA LEU A 14 11.90 -17.54 -7.19
C LEU A 14 10.55 -16.81 -7.28
N SER A 15 10.55 -15.49 -7.37
CA SER A 15 9.33 -14.68 -7.48
C SER A 15 8.50 -15.01 -8.74
N TRP A 16 9.14 -15.48 -9.81
CA TRP A 16 8.47 -15.87 -11.05
C TRP A 16 7.87 -17.28 -11.02
N LEU A 17 8.30 -18.14 -10.11
CA LEU A 17 7.82 -19.52 -10.05
C LEU A 17 6.38 -19.65 -9.55
N GLN A 18 5.90 -18.70 -8.73
CA GLN A 18 4.54 -18.64 -8.17
C GLN A 18 4.07 -19.94 -7.50
N GLN A 19 5.02 -20.74 -7.00
CA GLN A 19 4.75 -22.00 -6.32
C GLN A 19 4.77 -21.81 -4.81
N ASP A 20 3.96 -22.55 -4.07
CA ASP A 20 3.87 -22.42 -2.61
C ASP A 20 5.22 -22.59 -1.91
N GLN A 21 6.07 -23.51 -2.40
CA GLN A 21 7.43 -23.68 -1.87
C GLN A 21 8.30 -22.43 -2.09
N ALA A 22 8.19 -21.78 -3.25
CA ALA A 22 8.90 -20.53 -3.52
C ALA A 22 8.40 -19.40 -2.62
N ILE A 23 7.10 -19.29 -2.41
CA ILE A 23 6.49 -18.28 -1.52
C ILE A 23 6.97 -18.47 -0.07
N THR A 24 7.05 -19.71 0.44
CA THR A 24 7.60 -19.98 1.78
C THR A 24 9.06 -19.53 1.90
N ILE A 25 9.89 -19.79 0.87
CA ILE A 25 11.27 -19.34 0.86
C ILE A 25 11.35 -17.80 0.80
N LEU A 26 10.52 -17.15 -0.03
CA LEU A 26 10.46 -15.70 -0.12
C LEU A 26 10.04 -15.05 1.22
N ALA A 27 9.01 -15.59 1.88
CA ALA A 27 8.57 -15.11 3.18
C ALA A 27 9.70 -15.17 4.22
N LYS A 28 10.37 -16.31 4.33
CA LYS A 28 11.52 -16.47 5.22
C LYS A 28 12.65 -15.50 4.87
N THR A 29 12.98 -15.33 3.58
CA THR A 29 14.04 -14.44 3.13
C THR A 29 13.72 -12.98 3.43
N ALA A 30 12.46 -12.55 3.24
CA ALA A 30 11.99 -11.22 3.58
C ALA A 30 12.19 -10.87 5.07
N GLU A 31 12.11 -11.86 5.96
CA GLU A 31 12.30 -11.67 7.40
C GLU A 31 13.77 -11.71 7.82
N THR A 32 14.58 -12.61 7.21
CA THR A 32 15.85 -13.04 7.83
C THR A 32 17.11 -12.72 7.04
N ASP A 33 17.01 -12.29 5.78
CA ASP A 33 18.23 -11.95 5.02
C ASP A 33 18.93 -10.72 5.62
N THR A 34 20.24 -10.74 5.60
CA THR A 34 21.08 -9.65 6.14
C THR A 34 21.16 -8.43 5.21
N ASP A 35 20.81 -8.58 3.94
CA ASP A 35 20.85 -7.52 2.94
C ASP A 35 19.43 -6.98 2.69
N ASP A 36 19.26 -5.67 2.89
CA ASP A 36 17.96 -5.00 2.78
C ASP A 36 17.35 -5.12 1.38
N GLU A 37 18.17 -5.13 0.33
CA GLU A 37 17.69 -5.25 -1.04
C GLU A 37 17.23 -6.67 -1.35
N VAL A 38 17.90 -7.71 -0.81
CA VAL A 38 17.40 -9.09 -0.87
C VAL A 38 16.05 -9.20 -0.18
N ARG A 39 15.93 -8.63 1.03
CA ARG A 39 14.65 -8.61 1.75
C ARG A 39 13.56 -7.88 0.96
N ARG A 40 13.90 -6.73 0.35
CA ARG A 40 12.94 -5.95 -0.45
C ARG A 40 12.44 -6.73 -1.67
N ILE A 41 13.34 -7.36 -2.42
CA ILE A 41 12.97 -8.19 -3.59
C ILE A 41 12.10 -9.37 -3.14
N ALA A 42 12.45 -10.04 -2.04
CA ALA A 42 11.66 -11.12 -1.48
C ALA A 42 10.24 -10.65 -1.10
N THR A 43 10.14 -9.51 -0.41
CA THR A 43 8.87 -8.90 -0.01
C THR A 43 7.98 -8.59 -1.22
N GLY A 44 8.55 -7.99 -2.27
CA GLY A 44 7.84 -7.74 -3.54
C GLY A 44 7.42 -9.04 -4.25
N GLY A 45 8.25 -10.07 -4.17
CA GLY A 45 7.96 -11.41 -4.72
C GLY A 45 6.73 -12.07 -4.09
N LEU A 46 6.42 -11.77 -2.82
CA LEU A 46 5.20 -12.26 -2.16
C LEU A 46 3.91 -11.78 -2.84
N ALA A 47 3.96 -10.69 -3.60
CA ALA A 47 2.82 -10.18 -4.37
C ALA A 47 2.28 -11.16 -5.43
N TYR A 48 2.98 -12.23 -5.71
CA TYR A 48 2.56 -13.29 -6.63
C TYR A 48 1.99 -14.53 -5.91
N SER A 49 1.82 -14.45 -4.59
CA SER A 49 1.23 -15.54 -3.80
C SER A 49 -0.20 -15.84 -4.25
N GLN A 50 -0.50 -17.11 -4.51
CA GLN A 50 -1.85 -17.58 -4.86
C GLN A 50 -2.73 -17.78 -3.60
N SER A 51 -2.10 -17.93 -2.44
CA SER A 51 -2.77 -18.09 -1.15
C SER A 51 -2.08 -17.25 -0.08
N ILE A 52 -2.86 -16.67 0.82
CA ILE A 52 -2.34 -15.83 1.90
C ILE A 52 -2.15 -16.72 3.14
N SER A 53 -0.93 -17.19 3.33
CA SER A 53 -0.56 -17.97 4.52
C SER A 53 -0.19 -17.07 5.70
N THR A 54 -0.14 -17.64 6.90
CA THR A 54 0.30 -16.92 8.12
C THR A 54 1.73 -16.39 7.97
N GLU A 55 2.61 -17.15 7.32
CA GLU A 55 4.00 -16.77 7.07
C GLU A 55 4.10 -15.56 6.16
N VAL A 56 3.26 -15.46 5.12
CA VAL A 56 3.19 -14.28 4.24
C VAL A 56 2.75 -13.05 5.03
N ILE A 57 1.71 -13.17 5.87
CA ILE A 57 1.23 -12.06 6.71
C ILE A 57 2.31 -11.60 7.68
N GLN A 58 3.00 -12.53 8.36
CA GLN A 58 4.07 -12.22 9.31
C GLN A 58 5.25 -11.54 8.62
N ALA A 59 5.71 -12.05 7.48
CA ALA A 59 6.80 -11.46 6.71
C ALA A 59 6.47 -10.02 6.26
N LEU A 60 5.26 -9.77 5.77
CA LEU A 60 4.82 -8.44 5.38
C LEU A 60 4.69 -7.48 6.56
N GLN A 61 4.16 -7.95 7.69
CA GLN A 61 4.08 -7.16 8.92
C GLN A 61 5.47 -6.80 9.44
N HIS A 62 6.42 -7.74 9.42
CA HIS A 62 7.81 -7.50 9.79
C HIS A 62 8.47 -6.47 8.85
N SER A 63 8.32 -6.67 7.53
CA SER A 63 8.86 -5.74 6.53
C SER A 63 8.29 -4.33 6.65
N LEU A 64 7.02 -4.18 7.03
CA LEU A 64 6.37 -2.88 7.22
C LEU A 64 6.94 -2.10 8.42
N THR A 65 7.61 -2.76 9.35
CA THR A 65 8.25 -2.14 10.53
C THR A 65 9.77 -2.05 10.41
N SER A 66 10.35 -2.38 9.25
CA SER A 66 11.79 -2.32 8.99
C SER A 66 12.34 -0.90 9.12
N GLU A 67 13.62 -0.76 9.49
CA GLU A 67 14.33 0.53 9.45
C GLU A 67 14.50 1.06 8.02
N SER A 68 14.63 0.18 7.03
CA SER A 68 14.68 0.54 5.60
C SER A 68 13.32 1.03 5.11
N TRP A 69 13.22 2.32 4.78
CA TRP A 69 11.98 2.88 4.25
C TRP A 69 11.57 2.26 2.90
N GLN A 70 12.53 1.83 2.08
CA GLN A 70 12.26 1.15 0.81
C GLN A 70 11.56 -0.19 1.05
N LEU A 71 11.97 -0.92 2.09
CA LEU A 71 11.34 -2.17 2.47
C LEU A 71 9.92 -1.94 3.00
N ARG A 72 9.71 -0.88 3.80
CA ARG A 72 8.37 -0.49 4.25
C ARG A 72 7.44 -0.12 3.08
N VAL A 73 7.94 0.59 2.07
CA VAL A 73 7.18 0.88 0.82
C VAL A 73 6.77 -0.40 0.13
N GLU A 74 7.72 -1.32 -0.10
CA GLU A 74 7.45 -2.58 -0.79
C GLU A 74 6.42 -3.43 -0.04
N ALA A 75 6.55 -3.50 1.29
CA ALA A 75 5.59 -4.21 2.13
C ALA A 75 4.18 -3.61 2.04
N ALA A 76 4.07 -2.29 2.18
CA ALA A 76 2.79 -1.61 2.07
C ALA A 76 2.11 -1.88 0.71
N LEU A 77 2.84 -1.75 -0.41
CA LEU A 77 2.30 -2.02 -1.75
C LEU A 77 1.89 -3.48 -1.93
N THR A 78 2.68 -4.42 -1.42
CA THR A 78 2.39 -5.86 -1.49
C THR A 78 1.12 -6.21 -0.70
N ILE A 79 0.95 -5.64 0.49
CA ILE A 79 -0.27 -5.81 1.31
C ILE A 79 -1.51 -5.34 0.54
N GLY A 80 -1.45 -4.17 -0.09
CA GLY A 80 -2.55 -3.65 -0.90
C GLY A 80 -2.86 -4.53 -2.11
N LYS A 81 -1.84 -4.96 -2.85
CA LYS A 81 -1.99 -5.83 -4.03
C LYS A 81 -2.63 -7.19 -3.69
N LEU A 82 -2.28 -7.75 -2.53
CA LEU A 82 -2.82 -9.02 -2.06
C LEU A 82 -4.15 -8.87 -1.29
N HIS A 83 -4.65 -7.65 -1.10
CA HIS A 83 -5.87 -7.35 -0.35
C HIS A 83 -5.88 -7.95 1.08
N ILE A 84 -4.74 -7.86 1.81
CA ILE A 84 -4.60 -8.43 3.15
C ILE A 84 -5.22 -7.49 4.19
N VAL A 85 -6.53 -7.64 4.44
CA VAL A 85 -7.28 -6.83 5.41
C VAL A 85 -6.80 -6.98 6.86
N GLN A 86 -6.15 -8.09 7.20
CA GLN A 86 -5.56 -8.32 8.53
C GLN A 86 -4.44 -7.32 8.86
N LEU A 87 -3.83 -6.69 7.84
CA LEU A 87 -2.79 -5.69 8.00
C LEU A 87 -3.29 -4.24 7.77
N GLU A 88 -4.61 -4.01 7.80
CA GLU A 88 -5.23 -2.69 7.68
C GLU A 88 -4.73 -1.73 8.77
N THR A 89 -4.74 -2.13 10.05
CA THR A 89 -4.27 -1.31 11.16
C THR A 89 -2.78 -0.96 11.05
N PRO A 90 -1.85 -1.89 10.76
CA PRO A 90 -0.47 -1.56 10.44
C PRO A 90 -0.30 -0.56 9.29
N LEU A 91 -1.11 -0.65 8.21
CA LEU A 91 -1.09 0.34 7.13
C LEU A 91 -1.58 1.71 7.58
N ILE A 92 -2.59 1.78 8.44
CA ILE A 92 -3.06 3.05 9.03
C ILE A 92 -1.93 3.70 9.85
N HIS A 93 -1.17 2.93 10.62
CA HIS A 93 0.01 3.47 11.33
C HIS A 93 1.07 4.01 10.36
N ALA A 94 1.27 3.37 9.20
CA ALA A 94 2.21 3.83 8.17
C ALA A 94 1.82 5.16 7.52
N LEU A 95 0.60 5.66 7.69
CA LEU A 95 0.18 7.01 7.25
C LEU A 95 0.93 8.13 7.99
N SER A 96 1.56 7.84 9.13
CA SER A 96 2.37 8.77 9.92
C SER A 96 3.87 8.51 9.79
N ASP A 97 4.31 7.71 8.79
CA ASP A 97 5.74 7.43 8.57
C ASP A 97 6.53 8.73 8.30
N LEU A 98 7.80 8.74 8.70
CA LEU A 98 8.70 9.88 8.46
C LEU A 98 8.93 10.12 6.96
N TYR A 99 8.88 9.07 6.15
CA TYR A 99 9.09 9.12 4.70
C TYR A 99 7.75 9.20 3.96
N TRP A 100 7.52 10.30 3.25
CA TRP A 100 6.29 10.51 2.49
C TRP A 100 6.03 9.41 1.43
N GLN A 101 7.08 8.75 0.93
CA GLN A 101 6.97 7.60 0.01
C GLN A 101 6.26 6.42 0.66
N VAL A 102 6.53 6.16 1.95
CA VAL A 102 5.84 5.12 2.73
C VAL A 102 4.38 5.51 2.94
N ARG A 103 4.11 6.78 3.26
CA ARG A 103 2.73 7.29 3.39
C ARG A 103 1.94 7.12 2.10
N ILE A 104 2.54 7.40 0.93
CA ILE A 104 1.90 7.17 -0.39
C ILE A 104 1.57 5.68 -0.58
N ALA A 105 2.51 4.79 -0.30
CA ALA A 105 2.29 3.35 -0.42
C ALA A 105 1.14 2.88 0.50
N ALA A 106 1.10 3.36 1.74
CA ALA A 106 0.03 3.07 2.69
C ALA A 106 -1.33 3.60 2.20
N VAL A 107 -1.39 4.86 1.74
CA VAL A 107 -2.61 5.49 1.20
C VAL A 107 -3.17 4.68 0.02
N ARG A 108 -2.33 4.33 -0.97
CA ARG A 108 -2.73 3.51 -2.12
C ARG A 108 -3.30 2.15 -1.68
N SER A 109 -2.61 1.50 -0.76
CA SER A 109 -2.99 0.18 -0.28
C SER A 109 -4.31 0.22 0.51
N LEU A 110 -4.51 1.22 1.33
CA LEU A 110 -5.77 1.44 2.04
C LEU A 110 -6.93 1.77 1.09
N GLY A 111 -6.66 2.46 -0.02
CA GLY A 111 -7.61 2.65 -1.12
C GLY A 111 -8.01 1.31 -1.75
N LEU A 112 -7.02 0.48 -2.15
CA LEU A 112 -7.26 -0.87 -2.70
C LEU A 112 -8.05 -1.77 -1.75
N LEU A 113 -7.76 -1.70 -0.44
CA LEU A 113 -8.51 -2.43 0.59
C LEU A 113 -9.91 -1.86 0.83
N LYS A 114 -10.24 -0.70 0.25
CA LYS A 114 -11.47 0.06 0.52
C LYS A 114 -11.68 0.30 2.02
N SER A 115 -10.59 0.62 2.73
CA SER A 115 -10.58 0.78 4.18
C SER A 115 -11.40 1.98 4.64
N ARG A 116 -12.59 1.72 5.18
CA ARG A 116 -13.43 2.78 5.77
C ARG A 116 -12.78 3.39 7.01
N LEU A 117 -12.03 2.59 7.77
CA LEU A 117 -11.33 3.04 8.99
C LEU A 117 -10.24 4.06 8.66
N ALA A 118 -9.58 3.94 7.50
CA ALA A 118 -8.51 4.83 7.11
C ALA A 118 -8.98 6.27 6.82
N VAL A 119 -10.23 6.50 6.45
CA VAL A 119 -10.74 7.82 6.08
C VAL A 119 -10.52 8.86 7.18
N ALA A 120 -10.74 8.48 8.44
CA ALA A 120 -10.53 9.37 9.59
C ALA A 120 -9.05 9.77 9.80
N HIS A 121 -8.11 9.01 9.21
CA HIS A 121 -6.67 9.20 9.34
C HIS A 121 -6.03 9.89 8.12
N PHE A 122 -6.80 10.24 7.10
CA PHE A 122 -6.27 10.83 5.88
C PHE A 122 -6.07 12.36 5.94
N SER A 123 -6.66 13.05 6.91
CA SER A 123 -6.65 14.51 6.98
C SER A 123 -5.24 15.09 6.95
N ASP A 124 -4.31 14.59 7.79
CA ASP A 124 -2.93 15.07 7.85
C ASP A 124 -2.18 14.87 6.52
N ASN A 125 -2.44 13.75 5.85
CA ASN A 125 -1.84 13.43 4.56
C ASN A 125 -2.46 14.27 3.42
N PHE A 126 -3.73 14.65 3.54
CA PHE A 126 -4.39 15.54 2.58
C PHE A 126 -3.97 17.01 2.75
N ASN A 127 -3.44 17.40 3.91
CA ASN A 127 -2.89 18.73 4.17
C ASN A 127 -1.35 18.78 4.06
N HIS A 128 -0.70 17.69 3.60
CA HIS A 128 0.74 17.61 3.50
C HIS A 128 1.30 18.52 2.39
N GLU A 129 2.52 19.04 2.55
CA GLU A 129 3.18 19.91 1.55
C GLU A 129 3.41 19.22 0.19
N ILE A 130 3.64 17.91 0.19
CA ILE A 130 3.87 17.10 -1.03
C ILE A 130 2.55 16.90 -1.78
N SER A 131 2.37 17.58 -2.91
CA SER A 131 1.13 17.48 -3.71
C SER A 131 0.87 16.07 -4.22
N ASN A 132 1.91 15.28 -4.51
CA ASN A 132 1.73 13.89 -4.92
C ASN A 132 1.08 13.04 -3.83
N LEU A 133 1.39 13.26 -2.54
CA LEU A 133 0.72 12.59 -1.44
C LEU A 133 -0.76 13.00 -1.36
N ARG A 134 -1.06 14.31 -1.45
CA ARG A 134 -2.45 14.80 -1.47
C ARG A 134 -3.26 14.21 -2.63
N LYS A 135 -2.63 14.12 -3.81
CA LYS A 135 -3.24 13.49 -4.99
C LYS A 135 -3.61 12.02 -4.73
N GLU A 136 -2.69 11.25 -4.17
CA GLU A 136 -2.95 9.83 -3.85
C GLU A 136 -4.05 9.66 -2.79
N VAL A 137 -4.12 10.56 -1.80
CA VAL A 137 -5.23 10.58 -0.82
C VAL A 137 -6.57 10.80 -1.54
N ALA A 138 -6.63 11.75 -2.48
CA ALA A 138 -7.85 12.00 -3.23
C ALA A 138 -8.31 10.78 -4.04
N LEU A 139 -7.38 10.08 -4.69
CA LEU A 139 -7.70 8.84 -5.42
C LEU A 139 -8.16 7.72 -4.49
N ALA A 140 -7.46 7.50 -3.38
CA ALA A 140 -7.83 6.49 -2.40
C ALA A 140 -9.22 6.73 -1.78
N LEU A 141 -9.59 7.98 -1.50
CA LEU A 141 -10.91 8.35 -1.03
C LEU A 141 -12.00 8.01 -2.05
N GLY A 142 -11.72 8.22 -3.34
CA GLY A 142 -12.62 7.81 -4.44
C GLY A 142 -12.86 6.29 -4.45
N GLU A 143 -11.80 5.49 -4.31
CA GLU A 143 -11.86 4.03 -4.24
C GLU A 143 -12.65 3.52 -3.02
N ILE A 144 -12.49 4.18 -1.85
CA ILE A 144 -13.19 3.84 -0.61
C ILE A 144 -14.70 4.12 -0.73
N GLY A 145 -15.08 5.23 -1.32
CA GLY A 145 -16.44 5.49 -1.77
C GLY A 145 -17.47 5.78 -0.67
N THR A 146 -17.07 6.13 0.56
CA THR A 146 -18.01 6.43 1.65
C THR A 146 -18.47 7.90 1.64
N SER A 147 -19.53 8.22 2.39
CA SER A 147 -19.98 9.60 2.60
C SER A 147 -18.94 10.46 3.28
N GLU A 148 -18.17 9.88 4.22
CA GLU A 148 -17.09 10.57 4.92
C GLU A 148 -15.94 10.87 3.95
N ALA A 149 -15.62 9.93 3.05
CA ALA A 149 -14.63 10.14 1.99
C ALA A 149 -15.07 11.25 1.04
N GLN A 150 -16.34 11.28 0.64
CA GLN A 150 -16.91 12.37 -0.18
C GLN A 150 -16.76 13.73 0.50
N ASN A 151 -17.16 13.82 1.78
CA ASN A 151 -17.06 15.07 2.54
C ASN A 151 -15.62 15.58 2.62
N LEU A 152 -14.64 14.67 2.81
CA LEU A 152 -13.23 15.03 2.86
C LEU A 152 -12.71 15.52 1.51
N LEU A 153 -13.14 14.92 0.40
CA LEU A 153 -12.83 15.40 -0.96
C LEU A 153 -13.42 16.79 -1.22
N GLU A 154 -14.66 17.04 -0.85
CA GLU A 154 -15.36 18.33 -1.03
C GLU A 154 -14.65 19.45 -0.25
N GLN A 155 -14.15 19.19 0.96
CA GLN A 155 -13.39 20.16 1.74
C GLN A 155 -12.08 20.61 1.05
N HIS A 156 -11.48 19.76 0.20
CA HIS A 156 -10.21 20.02 -0.47
C HIS A 156 -10.35 20.37 -1.96
N GLN A 157 -11.56 20.60 -2.47
CA GLN A 157 -11.83 20.82 -3.91
C GLN A 157 -11.08 22.01 -4.52
N ASN A 158 -10.63 22.95 -3.69
CA ASN A 158 -9.89 24.14 -4.10
C ASN A 158 -8.37 24.02 -3.84
N ASP A 159 -7.81 22.81 -3.80
CA ASP A 159 -6.37 22.59 -3.62
C ASP A 159 -5.56 23.46 -4.60
N SER A 160 -4.41 23.96 -4.14
CA SER A 160 -3.53 24.79 -4.95
C SER A 160 -2.98 24.09 -6.19
N ASP A 161 -2.74 22.77 -6.11
CA ASP A 161 -2.18 21.94 -7.18
C ASP A 161 -3.29 21.46 -8.15
N PRO A 162 -3.14 21.72 -9.48
CA PRO A 162 -4.15 21.31 -10.47
C PRO A 162 -4.32 19.79 -10.60
N GLU A 163 -3.27 19.00 -10.39
CA GLU A 163 -3.37 17.54 -10.44
C GLU A 163 -4.10 16.98 -9.20
N VAL A 164 -3.95 17.63 -8.05
CA VAL A 164 -4.75 17.29 -6.85
C VAL A 164 -6.23 17.60 -7.10
N ARG A 165 -6.55 18.81 -7.62
CA ARG A 165 -7.95 19.15 -7.98
C ARG A 165 -8.55 18.18 -9.00
N LYS A 166 -7.75 17.71 -9.96
CA LYS A 166 -8.17 16.69 -10.94
C LYS A 166 -8.46 15.35 -10.27
N ALA A 167 -7.58 14.88 -9.38
CA ALA A 167 -7.79 13.65 -8.62
C ALA A 167 -9.04 13.71 -7.74
N ILE A 168 -9.30 14.86 -7.10
CA ILE A 168 -10.53 15.10 -6.32
C ILE A 168 -11.77 14.94 -7.19
N ARG A 169 -11.80 15.55 -8.39
CA ARG A 169 -12.95 15.40 -9.31
C ARG A 169 -13.14 13.94 -9.74
N ILE A 170 -12.06 13.21 -10.00
CA ILE A 170 -12.13 11.77 -10.31
C ILE A 170 -12.75 11.02 -9.14
N GLY A 171 -12.26 11.22 -7.92
CA GLY A 171 -12.78 10.55 -6.73
C GLY A 171 -14.27 10.86 -6.47
N LEU A 172 -14.68 12.11 -6.60
CA LEU A 172 -16.09 12.51 -6.45
C LEU A 172 -16.99 11.86 -7.52
N ASN A 173 -16.54 11.78 -8.77
CA ASN A 173 -17.28 11.10 -9.84
C ASN A 173 -17.44 9.60 -9.56
N GLN A 174 -16.38 8.91 -9.13
CA GLN A 174 -16.43 7.49 -8.76
C GLN A 174 -17.47 7.24 -7.66
N ILE A 175 -17.50 8.07 -6.61
CA ILE A 175 -18.48 7.95 -5.54
C ILE A 175 -19.92 8.19 -6.06
N GLY A 176 -20.10 9.15 -6.96
CA GLY A 176 -21.38 9.44 -7.60
C GLY A 176 -21.91 8.25 -8.42
N GLU A 177 -21.07 7.65 -9.25
CA GLU A 177 -21.42 6.49 -10.08
C GLU A 177 -21.86 5.29 -9.26
N VAL A 178 -21.15 4.99 -8.14
CA VAL A 178 -21.52 3.90 -7.23
C VAL A 178 -22.90 4.14 -6.58
N LYS A 179 -23.22 5.38 -6.23
CA LYS A 179 -24.54 5.73 -5.66
C LYS A 179 -25.67 5.50 -6.66
N TYR A 180 -25.50 5.87 -7.92
CA TYR A 180 -26.51 5.64 -8.97
C TYR A 180 -26.70 4.15 -9.25
N ALA A 181 -25.63 3.36 -9.34
CA ALA A 181 -25.71 1.92 -9.57
C ALA A 181 -26.45 1.15 -8.47
N ASN A 182 -26.42 1.63 -7.23
CA ASN A 182 -27.12 0.99 -6.09
C ASN A 182 -28.59 1.42 -5.95
N GLN A 183 -29.08 2.36 -6.76
CA GLN A 183 -30.48 2.84 -6.76
C GLN A 183 -31.34 2.25 -7.90
N THR A 184 -30.71 1.56 -8.83
CA THR A 184 -31.34 0.84 -9.97
C THR A 184 -31.36 -0.66 -9.71
#